data_23cdf3afda5559834c29c57d68072608
#
_entry.id   23cdf3afda5559834c29c57d68072608
#
_cell.length_a   1.000
_cell.length_b   1.000
_cell.length_c   1.000
_cell.angle_alpha   90.00
_cell.angle_beta   90.00
_cell.angle_gamma   90.00
#
_symmetry.space_group_name_H-M   'P 1'
#
loop_
_entity.id
_entity.type
_entity.pdbx_description
1 polymer ?
#
loop_
_entity_poly.entity_id
_entity_poly.type
_entity_poly.pdbx_seq_one_letter_code
_entity_poly.pdbx_strand_id
1 'polypeptide(L)'
;MLTDSGKIDSLVTNYVVPFVVRYRDNPWLWCIDLCNEPDWLYENPKCGQIPWERFQTYVAKAAAAIHTHSQVLVTVGVCMGPKYTARPPGSNVVSDEVLRARARGDAKARLDFYSPHYYDWMKTIRNNPFYQTPAAYGLDTNKPTVIGEVPAKGTATHTPTQDYENAFQNGWQGVMAWTSNGVDRCGSLEDVGPATRAFRAAHEQLVFPLGERAPPR
;
A
#
# COMPACT_ATOMS: atom_id res chain seq x y z
N MET A 1 -15.76 15.70 -1.82
CA MET A 1 -15.30 15.11 -3.08
C MET A 1 -15.84 13.68 -3.25
N LEU A 2 -15.53 12.74 -2.38
CA LEU A 2 -15.95 11.32 -2.51
C LEU A 2 -17.46 11.08 -2.46
N THR A 3 -18.24 11.99 -1.92
CA THR A 3 -19.71 11.89 -1.86
C THR A 3 -20.42 12.31 -3.16
N ASP A 4 -19.67 12.83 -4.13
CA ASP A 4 -20.19 13.32 -5.41
C ASP A 4 -19.52 12.55 -6.55
N SER A 5 -20.31 11.80 -7.30
CA SER A 5 -19.79 10.98 -8.41
C SER A 5 -19.20 11.81 -9.54
N GLY A 6 -19.76 12.99 -9.84
CA GLY A 6 -19.23 13.89 -10.86
C GLY A 6 -17.86 14.44 -10.47
N LYS A 7 -17.63 14.71 -9.20
CA LYS A 7 -16.31 15.13 -8.70
C LYS A 7 -15.29 14.00 -8.73
N ILE A 8 -15.72 12.76 -8.47
CA ILE A 8 -14.84 11.58 -8.65
C ILE A 8 -14.44 11.46 -10.12
N ASP A 9 -15.39 11.55 -11.06
CA ASP A 9 -15.12 11.47 -12.47
C ASP A 9 -14.19 12.60 -12.94
N SER A 10 -14.44 13.81 -12.47
CA SER A 10 -13.57 14.96 -12.73
C SER A 10 -12.15 14.76 -12.21
N LEU A 11 -11.98 14.23 -10.99
CA LEU A 11 -10.66 13.93 -10.43
C LEU A 11 -9.92 12.90 -11.30
N VAL A 12 -10.60 11.82 -11.65
CA VAL A 12 -10.00 10.75 -12.47
C VAL A 12 -9.60 11.28 -13.85
N THR A 13 -10.51 12.00 -14.53
CA THR A 13 -10.30 12.46 -15.91
C THR A 13 -9.29 13.61 -15.99
N ASN A 14 -9.34 14.56 -15.05
CA ASN A 14 -8.57 15.80 -15.15
C ASN A 14 -7.26 15.79 -14.35
N TYR A 15 -7.06 14.78 -13.49
CA TYR A 15 -5.84 14.66 -12.68
C TYR A 15 -5.18 13.29 -12.84
N VAL A 16 -5.89 12.19 -12.49
CA VAL A 16 -5.28 10.85 -12.48
C VAL A 16 -4.81 10.42 -13.87
N VAL A 17 -5.67 10.55 -14.89
CA VAL A 17 -5.32 10.17 -16.27
C VAL A 17 -4.18 11.02 -16.83
N PRO A 18 -4.20 12.37 -16.78
CA PRO A 18 -3.08 13.18 -17.27
C PRO A 18 -1.77 12.89 -16.53
N PHE A 19 -1.81 12.68 -15.20
CA PHE A 19 -0.63 12.32 -14.42
C PHE A 19 -0.03 11.00 -14.91
N VAL A 20 -0.85 9.96 -15.01
CA VAL A 20 -0.39 8.63 -15.41
C VAL A 20 0.13 8.64 -16.85
N VAL A 21 -0.57 9.28 -17.78
CA VAL A 21 -0.13 9.40 -19.20
C VAL A 21 1.22 10.11 -19.29
N ARG A 22 1.42 11.15 -18.48
CA ARG A 22 2.68 11.91 -18.46
C ARG A 22 3.85 11.07 -17.94
N TYR A 23 3.64 10.23 -16.92
CA TYR A 23 4.71 9.54 -16.19
C TYR A 23 4.76 8.03 -16.44
N ARG A 24 3.89 7.45 -17.28
CA ARG A 24 3.80 6.00 -17.51
C ARG A 24 5.11 5.33 -17.94
N ASP A 25 5.99 6.11 -18.58
CA ASP A 25 7.29 5.64 -19.06
C ASP A 25 8.45 6.00 -18.12
N ASN A 26 8.15 6.58 -16.94
CA ASN A 26 9.15 6.87 -15.93
C ASN A 26 9.52 5.59 -15.17
N PRO A 27 10.77 5.08 -15.27
CA PRO A 27 11.18 3.83 -14.64
C PRO A 27 11.16 3.88 -13.10
N TRP A 28 11.08 5.06 -12.52
CA TRP A 28 11.04 5.27 -11.07
C TRP A 28 9.61 5.33 -10.51
N LEU A 29 8.60 5.44 -11.37
CA LEU A 29 7.20 5.36 -10.96
C LEU A 29 6.72 3.90 -11.08
N TRP A 30 6.85 3.13 -10.03
CA TRP A 30 6.44 1.72 -10.03
C TRP A 30 5.02 1.51 -9.50
N CYS A 31 4.53 2.36 -8.60
CA CYS A 31 3.16 2.26 -8.08
C CYS A 31 2.55 3.62 -7.75
N ILE A 32 1.24 3.62 -7.66
CA ILE A 32 0.43 4.72 -7.13
C ILE A 32 -0.40 4.18 -5.96
N ASP A 33 -0.21 4.77 -4.79
CA ASP A 33 -1.12 4.62 -3.67
C ASP A 33 -2.26 5.64 -3.84
N LEU A 34 -3.47 5.16 -4.03
CA LEU A 34 -4.62 6.00 -4.33
C LEU A 34 -5.12 6.82 -3.15
N CYS A 35 -4.86 6.37 -1.94
CA CYS A 35 -5.25 7.08 -0.73
C CYS A 35 -4.55 6.50 0.49
N ASN A 36 -3.85 7.37 1.22
CA ASN A 36 -3.29 7.00 2.50
C ASN A 36 -4.38 6.85 3.56
N GLU A 37 -4.41 5.70 4.21
CA GLU A 37 -5.25 5.38 5.38
C GLU A 37 -6.74 5.80 5.25
N PRO A 38 -7.46 5.33 4.23
CA PRO A 38 -8.87 5.68 4.04
C PRO A 38 -9.77 5.24 5.20
N ASP A 39 -9.30 4.35 6.05
CA ASP A 39 -9.97 3.94 7.28
C ASP A 39 -10.40 5.14 8.11
N TRP A 40 -9.55 6.17 8.20
CA TRP A 40 -9.84 7.38 8.94
C TRP A 40 -10.99 8.20 8.33
N LEU A 41 -11.18 8.13 7.01
CA LEU A 41 -12.32 8.79 6.34
C LEU A 41 -13.66 8.17 6.76
N TYR A 42 -13.65 6.86 6.99
CA TYR A 42 -14.84 6.10 7.37
C TYR A 42 -15.09 6.13 8.87
N GLU A 43 -14.06 5.91 9.68
CA GLU A 43 -14.20 5.65 11.12
C GLU A 43 -14.13 6.91 11.96
N ASN A 44 -13.44 7.96 11.52
CA ASN A 44 -13.27 9.18 12.29
C ASN A 44 -14.39 10.20 12.00
N PRO A 45 -15.21 10.57 13.01
CA PRO A 45 -16.28 11.56 12.83
C PRO A 45 -15.79 12.91 12.31
N LYS A 46 -14.54 13.31 12.63
CA LYS A 46 -13.94 14.55 12.13
C LYS A 46 -13.65 14.52 10.63
N CYS A 47 -13.54 13.33 10.05
CA CYS A 47 -13.33 13.13 8.61
C CYS A 47 -14.64 12.96 7.84
N GLY A 48 -15.81 12.98 8.54
CA GLY A 48 -17.13 12.94 7.92
C GLY A 48 -17.72 11.55 7.75
N GLN A 49 -17.06 10.50 8.19
CA GLN A 49 -17.55 9.10 8.14
C GLN A 49 -18.11 8.71 6.76
N ILE A 50 -17.32 8.89 5.73
CA ILE A 50 -17.71 8.61 4.34
C ILE A 50 -17.95 7.11 4.16
N PRO A 51 -19.12 6.68 3.64
CA PRO A 51 -19.40 5.26 3.40
C PRO A 51 -18.36 4.60 2.49
N TRP A 52 -17.98 3.37 2.80
CA TRP A 52 -16.96 2.61 2.05
C TRP A 52 -17.30 2.51 0.55
N GLU A 53 -18.56 2.42 0.18
CA GLU A 53 -19.00 2.37 -1.22
C GLU A 53 -18.56 3.59 -2.03
N ARG A 54 -18.47 4.75 -1.39
CA ARG A 54 -18.00 5.97 -2.06
C ARG A 54 -16.49 5.92 -2.32
N PHE A 55 -15.75 5.46 -1.33
CA PHE A 55 -14.32 5.23 -1.47
C PHE A 55 -14.03 4.14 -2.50
N GLN A 56 -14.71 3.01 -2.42
CA GLN A 56 -14.61 1.91 -3.40
C GLN A 56 -14.87 2.37 -4.83
N THR A 57 -15.86 3.24 -5.03
CA THR A 57 -16.17 3.81 -6.36
C THR A 57 -14.99 4.66 -6.88
N TYR A 58 -14.37 5.46 -6.02
CA TYR A 58 -13.18 6.23 -6.38
C TYR A 58 -12.01 5.30 -6.75
N VAL A 59 -11.68 4.34 -5.88
CA VAL A 59 -10.59 3.39 -6.12
C VAL A 59 -10.81 2.61 -7.41
N ALA A 60 -12.01 2.09 -7.62
CA ALA A 60 -12.36 1.31 -8.81
C ALA A 60 -12.16 2.10 -10.10
N LYS A 61 -12.67 3.35 -10.16
CA LYS A 61 -12.55 4.22 -11.32
C LYS A 61 -11.11 4.64 -11.56
N ALA A 62 -10.38 5.02 -10.51
CA ALA A 62 -8.99 5.42 -10.61
C ALA A 62 -8.08 4.26 -11.04
N ALA A 63 -8.22 3.10 -10.43
CA ALA A 63 -7.46 1.90 -10.80
C ALA A 63 -7.73 1.46 -12.24
N ALA A 64 -8.99 1.42 -12.67
CA ALA A 64 -9.35 1.09 -14.04
C ALA A 64 -8.75 2.09 -15.05
N ALA A 65 -8.75 3.37 -14.72
CA ALA A 65 -8.16 4.41 -15.57
C ALA A 65 -6.63 4.26 -15.64
N ILE A 66 -5.95 4.03 -14.51
CA ILE A 66 -4.49 3.81 -14.48
C ILE A 66 -4.12 2.60 -15.33
N HIS A 67 -4.77 1.46 -15.13
CA HIS A 67 -4.51 0.23 -15.90
C HIS A 67 -4.93 0.31 -17.38
N THR A 68 -5.72 1.31 -17.75
CA THR A 68 -6.04 1.58 -19.15
C THR A 68 -4.90 2.31 -19.86
N HIS A 69 -4.17 3.16 -19.14
CA HIS A 69 -3.20 4.07 -19.71
C HIS A 69 -1.75 3.75 -19.39
N SER A 70 -1.49 2.79 -18.48
CA SER A 70 -0.14 2.43 -18.02
C SER A 70 -0.02 1.02 -17.47
N GLN A 71 1.22 0.62 -17.16
CA GLN A 71 1.57 -0.59 -16.39
C GLN A 71 1.95 -0.25 -14.94
N VAL A 72 1.71 0.97 -14.48
CA VAL A 72 1.98 1.40 -13.12
C VAL A 72 1.08 0.62 -12.16
N LEU A 73 1.67 0.06 -11.11
CA LEU A 73 0.93 -0.72 -10.11
C LEU A 73 0.05 0.19 -9.25
N VAL A 74 -1.03 -0.35 -8.75
CA VAL A 74 -2.01 0.38 -7.95
C VAL A 74 -2.23 -0.30 -6.60
N THR A 75 -2.22 0.49 -5.54
CA THR A 75 -2.55 0.05 -4.18
C THR A 75 -3.35 1.09 -3.41
N VAL A 76 -3.69 0.76 -2.19
CA VAL A 76 -4.26 1.64 -1.16
C VAL A 76 -3.58 1.30 0.17
N GLY A 77 -2.92 2.25 0.79
CA GLY A 77 -2.34 2.09 2.11
C GLY A 77 -3.42 2.11 3.20
N VAL A 78 -3.57 1.02 3.95
CA VAL A 78 -4.63 0.85 4.95
C VAL A 78 -4.04 0.75 6.35
N CYS A 79 -4.43 1.67 7.23
CA CYS A 79 -4.02 1.68 8.63
C CYS A 79 -4.50 0.42 9.36
N MET A 80 -5.78 0.12 9.22
CA MET A 80 -6.40 -1.03 9.87
C MET A 80 -6.33 -2.26 8.96
N GLY A 81 -5.19 -2.92 8.89
CA GLY A 81 -4.95 -4.13 8.08
C GLY A 81 -6.13 -5.10 7.93
N PRO A 82 -7.09 -5.24 8.93
CA PRO A 82 -8.30 -6.05 8.77
C PRO A 82 -9.13 -5.74 7.54
N LYS A 83 -9.03 -4.54 7.01
CA LYS A 83 -9.82 -4.13 5.83
C LYS A 83 -9.41 -4.86 4.54
N TYR A 84 -8.25 -5.52 4.55
CA TYR A 84 -7.82 -6.40 3.47
C TYR A 84 -8.08 -7.88 3.73
N THR A 85 -8.68 -8.23 4.87
CA THR A 85 -8.83 -9.64 5.24
C THR A 85 -10.17 -10.21 4.83
N ALA A 86 -10.21 -11.51 4.60
CA ALA A 86 -11.45 -12.26 4.51
C ALA A 86 -12.03 -12.59 5.91
N ARG A 87 -11.51 -12.02 6.97
CA ARG A 87 -11.91 -12.31 8.36
C ARG A 87 -12.29 -11.04 9.11
N PRO A 88 -13.52 -10.93 9.59
CA PRO A 88 -14.65 -11.81 9.29
C PRO A 88 -15.00 -11.78 7.80
N PRO A 89 -15.74 -12.77 7.27
CA PRO A 89 -16.13 -12.84 5.86
C PRO A 89 -16.66 -11.49 5.35
N GLY A 90 -16.19 -11.06 4.18
CA GLY A 90 -16.59 -9.80 3.58
C GLY A 90 -15.85 -8.56 4.11
N SER A 91 -14.81 -8.72 4.91
CA SER A 91 -14.04 -7.60 5.44
C SER A 91 -13.05 -6.99 4.44
N ASN A 92 -12.69 -7.67 3.36
CA ASN A 92 -11.87 -7.10 2.29
C ASN A 92 -12.69 -6.13 1.44
N VAL A 93 -12.72 -4.88 1.89
CA VAL A 93 -13.53 -3.81 1.28
C VAL A 93 -13.00 -3.30 -0.05
N VAL A 94 -11.82 -3.72 -0.47
CA VAL A 94 -11.18 -3.37 -1.74
C VAL A 94 -10.76 -4.61 -2.55
N SER A 95 -11.48 -5.72 -2.36
CA SER A 95 -11.29 -6.91 -3.17
C SER A 95 -11.60 -6.65 -4.64
N ASP A 96 -11.02 -7.44 -5.53
CA ASP A 96 -11.30 -7.32 -6.98
C ASP A 96 -12.78 -7.42 -7.31
N GLU A 97 -13.51 -8.31 -6.64
CA GLU A 97 -14.94 -8.45 -6.82
C GLU A 97 -15.68 -7.15 -6.48
N VAL A 98 -15.37 -6.57 -5.33
CA VAL A 98 -15.98 -5.30 -4.89
C VAL A 98 -15.64 -4.18 -5.86
N LEU A 99 -14.36 -4.02 -6.24
CA LEU A 99 -13.93 -2.94 -7.13
C LEU A 99 -14.54 -3.09 -8.54
N ARG A 100 -14.56 -4.31 -9.10
CA ARG A 100 -15.20 -4.58 -10.39
C ARG A 100 -16.70 -4.27 -10.36
N ALA A 101 -17.39 -4.64 -9.29
CA ALA A 101 -18.81 -4.30 -9.15
C ALA A 101 -19.04 -2.77 -9.15
N ARG A 102 -18.15 -1.99 -8.50
CA ARG A 102 -18.21 -0.52 -8.51
C ARG A 102 -17.85 0.09 -9.86
N ALA A 103 -17.08 -0.60 -10.70
CA ALA A 103 -16.70 -0.19 -12.06
C ALA A 103 -17.55 -0.87 -13.14
N ARG A 104 -18.76 -1.34 -12.83
CA ARG A 104 -19.69 -1.97 -13.79
C ARG A 104 -19.12 -3.20 -14.50
N GLY A 105 -18.30 -3.98 -13.81
CA GLY A 105 -17.68 -5.20 -14.33
C GLY A 105 -16.31 -5.00 -15.00
N ASP A 106 -15.75 -3.80 -15.00
CA ASP A 106 -14.42 -3.56 -15.59
C ASP A 106 -13.35 -4.37 -14.85
N ALA A 107 -12.73 -5.32 -15.54
CA ALA A 107 -11.67 -6.17 -15.00
C ALA A 107 -10.38 -5.41 -14.61
N LYS A 108 -10.20 -4.20 -15.12
CA LYS A 108 -9.08 -3.32 -14.77
C LYS A 108 -9.25 -2.64 -13.42
N ALA A 109 -10.46 -2.65 -12.85
CA ALA A 109 -10.74 -2.13 -11.51
C ALA A 109 -10.25 -3.13 -10.45
N ARG A 110 -8.97 -3.08 -10.14
CA ARG A 110 -8.30 -3.95 -9.15
C ARG A 110 -7.12 -3.23 -8.49
N LEU A 111 -6.70 -3.72 -7.34
CA LEU A 111 -5.39 -3.41 -6.79
C LEU A 111 -4.38 -4.47 -7.28
N ASP A 112 -3.11 -4.12 -7.36
CA ASP A 112 -2.04 -5.05 -7.74
C ASP A 112 -1.39 -5.69 -6.51
N PHE A 113 -1.40 -5.02 -5.38
CA PHE A 113 -0.89 -5.54 -4.11
C PHE A 113 -1.61 -4.90 -2.93
N TYR A 114 -1.50 -5.52 -1.74
CA TYR A 114 -2.02 -4.97 -0.50
C TYR A 114 -0.92 -4.26 0.28
N SER A 115 -1.24 -3.12 0.89
CA SER A 115 -0.32 -2.24 1.60
C SER A 115 -0.84 -1.91 3.00
N PRO A 116 -0.85 -2.88 3.96
CA PRO A 116 -1.19 -2.59 5.34
C PRO A 116 -0.10 -1.78 6.02
N HIS A 117 -0.50 -0.89 6.93
CA HIS A 117 0.39 -0.14 7.80
C HIS A 117 0.48 -0.79 9.18
N TYR A 118 1.58 -0.57 9.88
CA TYR A 118 1.73 -1.01 11.26
C TYR A 118 2.53 -0.02 12.10
N TYR A 119 1.97 0.28 13.29
CA TYR A 119 2.60 1.04 14.34
C TYR A 119 2.36 0.36 15.69
N ASP A 120 3.28 0.54 16.65
CA ASP A 120 3.21 -0.18 17.94
C ASP A 120 1.94 0.08 18.76
N TRP A 121 1.29 1.22 18.59
CA TRP A 121 0.00 1.49 19.22
C TRP A 121 -1.11 0.55 18.73
N MET A 122 -0.93 -0.04 17.55
CA MET A 122 -1.90 -0.98 16.98
C MET A 122 -1.85 -2.37 17.63
N LYS A 123 -0.84 -2.65 18.45
CA LYS A 123 -0.66 -3.96 19.12
C LYS A 123 -1.87 -4.41 19.96
N THR A 124 -2.67 -3.49 20.44
CA THR A 124 -3.93 -3.78 21.15
C THR A 124 -5.05 -4.26 20.24
N ILE A 125 -4.93 -4.04 18.94
CA ILE A 125 -5.93 -4.36 17.93
C ILE A 125 -5.42 -5.50 17.06
N ARG A 126 -4.10 -5.56 16.81
CA ARG A 126 -3.45 -6.50 15.90
C ARG A 126 -2.08 -6.93 16.39
N ASN A 127 -1.71 -8.13 15.99
CA ASN A 127 -0.34 -8.60 16.15
C ASN A 127 0.62 -7.83 15.24
N ASN A 128 1.87 -7.80 15.64
CA ASN A 128 2.94 -7.25 14.82
C ASN A 128 3.14 -8.12 13.55
N PRO A 129 3.11 -7.54 12.33
CA PRO A 129 3.24 -8.28 11.07
C PRO A 129 4.59 -8.99 10.93
N PHE A 130 5.63 -8.49 11.57
CA PHE A 130 6.98 -9.08 11.49
C PHE A 130 7.13 -10.43 12.18
N TYR A 131 6.12 -10.87 12.95
CA TYR A 131 6.12 -12.19 13.60
C TYR A 131 5.30 -13.24 12.86
N GLN A 132 4.72 -12.91 11.71
CA GLN A 132 3.79 -13.81 11.04
C GLN A 132 3.72 -13.57 9.53
N THR A 133 3.31 -14.61 8.82
CA THR A 133 3.07 -14.52 7.38
C THR A 133 1.88 -13.59 7.07
N PRO A 134 1.78 -13.04 5.85
CA PRO A 134 0.61 -12.28 5.41
C PRO A 134 -0.72 -13.00 5.64
N ALA A 135 -0.78 -14.31 5.37
CA ALA A 135 -1.96 -15.14 5.63
C ALA A 135 -2.33 -15.20 7.11
N ALA A 136 -1.34 -15.44 8.00
CA ALA A 136 -1.55 -15.47 9.44
C ALA A 136 -1.93 -14.09 9.99
N TYR A 137 -1.42 -13.02 9.37
CA TYR A 137 -1.82 -11.64 9.67
C TYR A 137 -3.28 -11.36 9.28
N GLY A 138 -3.86 -12.18 8.42
CA GLY A 138 -5.26 -12.13 8.01
C GLY A 138 -5.48 -11.46 6.65
N LEU A 139 -4.46 -11.38 5.82
CA LEU A 139 -4.59 -10.87 4.45
C LEU A 139 -4.97 -11.98 3.47
N ASP A 140 -5.68 -11.61 2.41
CA ASP A 140 -5.84 -12.48 1.25
C ASP A 140 -4.46 -12.71 0.61
N THR A 141 -4.20 -13.95 0.21
CA THR A 141 -2.92 -14.34 -0.41
C THR A 141 -2.97 -14.41 -1.93
N ASN A 142 -4.03 -13.90 -2.53
CA ASN A 142 -4.20 -13.84 -3.98
C ASN A 142 -3.38 -12.72 -4.65
N LYS A 143 -2.71 -11.88 -3.85
CA LYS A 143 -1.89 -10.75 -4.29
C LYS A 143 -0.61 -10.64 -3.46
N PRO A 144 0.43 -10.00 -4.01
CA PRO A 144 1.57 -9.57 -3.22
C PRO A 144 1.15 -8.67 -2.05
N THR A 145 1.96 -8.66 -1.00
CA THR A 145 1.74 -7.87 0.20
C THR A 145 2.99 -7.10 0.58
N VAL A 146 2.84 -5.80 0.78
CA VAL A 146 3.92 -4.89 1.18
C VAL A 146 3.49 -4.22 2.48
N ILE A 147 4.31 -4.21 3.52
CA ILE A 147 4.04 -3.38 4.69
C ILE A 147 4.30 -1.94 4.27
N GLY A 148 3.23 -1.16 4.02
CA GLY A 148 3.29 0.15 3.40
C GLY A 148 3.81 1.25 4.29
N GLU A 149 3.63 1.10 5.62
CA GLU A 149 4.24 1.98 6.61
C GLU A 149 4.62 1.19 7.87
N VAL A 150 5.80 1.52 8.38
CA VAL A 150 6.32 1.06 9.68
C VAL A 150 7.30 2.11 10.22
N PRO A 151 7.46 2.26 11.55
CA PRO A 151 8.41 3.24 12.07
C PRO A 151 9.84 3.01 11.52
N ALA A 152 10.46 4.06 10.99
CA ALA A 152 11.83 4.00 10.44
C ALA A 152 12.87 3.61 11.50
N LYS A 153 12.60 3.88 12.78
CA LYS A 153 13.43 3.45 13.93
C LYS A 153 13.25 1.99 14.34
N GLY A 154 12.38 1.25 13.65
CA GLY A 154 11.96 -0.09 14.03
C GLY A 154 10.73 -0.10 14.95
N THR A 155 10.25 -1.30 15.23
CA THR A 155 9.12 -1.52 16.15
C THR A 155 9.61 -1.60 17.61
N ALA A 156 8.69 -1.62 18.56
CA ALA A 156 9.03 -1.62 19.99
C ALA A 156 9.95 -2.77 20.43
N THR A 157 9.99 -3.84 19.65
CA THR A 157 10.73 -5.08 19.98
C THR A 157 11.87 -5.40 19.03
N HIS A 158 11.97 -4.67 17.92
CA HIS A 158 12.96 -4.90 16.87
C HIS A 158 13.62 -3.62 16.39
N THR A 159 14.87 -3.73 16.00
CA THR A 159 15.54 -2.74 15.16
C THR A 159 14.99 -2.79 13.73
N PRO A 160 15.18 -1.72 12.93
CA PRO A 160 14.76 -1.75 11.51
C PRO A 160 15.36 -2.91 10.72
N THR A 161 16.61 -3.28 11.02
CA THR A 161 17.27 -4.44 10.37
C THR A 161 16.55 -5.75 10.70
N GLN A 162 16.16 -5.94 11.94
CA GLN A 162 15.40 -7.14 12.34
C GLN A 162 14.00 -7.16 11.74
N ASP A 163 13.32 -6.01 11.69
CA ASP A 163 12.01 -5.89 11.06
C ASP A 163 12.07 -6.27 9.58
N TYR A 164 13.06 -5.79 8.84
CA TYR A 164 13.21 -6.12 7.41
C TYR A 164 13.50 -7.60 7.17
N GLU A 165 14.41 -8.18 7.96
CA GLU A 165 14.75 -9.58 7.86
C GLU A 165 13.55 -10.47 8.22
N ASN A 166 12.84 -10.14 9.29
CA ASN A 166 11.65 -10.88 9.69
C ASN A 166 10.52 -10.78 8.65
N ALA A 167 10.32 -9.60 8.05
CA ALA A 167 9.36 -9.47 6.96
C ALA A 167 9.70 -10.39 5.79
N PHE A 168 10.95 -10.38 5.37
CA PHE A 168 11.42 -11.25 4.30
C PHE A 168 11.23 -12.74 4.61
N GLN A 169 11.65 -13.18 5.78
CA GLN A 169 11.52 -14.58 6.23
C GLN A 169 10.06 -15.02 6.34
N ASN A 170 9.16 -14.11 6.69
CA ASN A 170 7.72 -14.37 6.76
C ASN A 170 7.00 -14.23 5.41
N GLY A 171 7.71 -13.94 4.32
CA GLY A 171 7.15 -13.92 2.97
C GLY A 171 6.42 -12.62 2.59
N TRP A 172 6.70 -11.51 3.29
CA TRP A 172 6.29 -10.18 2.83
C TRP A 172 7.18 -9.76 1.65
N GLN A 173 6.57 -9.15 0.63
CA GLN A 173 7.28 -8.75 -0.58
C GLN A 173 7.98 -7.38 -0.47
N GLY A 174 7.71 -6.64 0.59
CA GLY A 174 8.39 -5.36 0.85
C GLY A 174 7.98 -4.72 2.16
N VAL A 175 8.80 -3.75 2.56
CA VAL A 175 8.58 -2.90 3.74
C VAL A 175 8.94 -1.47 3.39
N MET A 176 8.08 -0.51 3.71
CA MET A 176 8.34 0.92 3.56
C MET A 176 8.39 1.59 4.92
N ALA A 177 9.48 2.28 5.18
CA ALA A 177 9.67 2.98 6.45
C ALA A 177 9.02 4.37 6.44
N TRP A 178 8.37 4.71 7.52
CA TRP A 178 7.89 6.04 7.85
C TRP A 178 8.75 6.61 9.01
N THR A 179 9.54 7.66 8.92
CA THR A 179 9.65 8.60 7.80
C THR A 179 11.13 8.85 7.46
N SER A 180 11.39 9.68 6.42
CA SER A 180 12.75 10.12 6.09
C SER A 180 13.25 11.29 6.96
N ASN A 181 12.38 12.04 7.62
CA ASN A 181 12.66 13.35 8.25
C ASN A 181 12.29 13.45 9.73
N GLY A 182 12.03 12.33 10.41
CA GLY A 182 11.76 12.28 11.84
C GLY A 182 10.37 12.72 12.29
N VAL A 183 9.45 12.98 11.36
CA VAL A 183 8.05 13.32 11.69
C VAL A 183 7.43 12.19 12.51
N ASP A 184 6.48 12.54 13.38
CA ASP A 184 5.73 11.63 14.24
C ASP A 184 6.59 10.81 15.23
N ARG A 185 7.85 11.19 15.41
CA ARG A 185 8.83 10.47 16.24
C ARG A 185 9.04 9.00 15.80
N CYS A 186 8.86 8.76 14.51
CA CYS A 186 8.98 7.42 13.92
C CYS A 186 10.38 7.08 13.43
N GLY A 187 11.34 7.98 13.59
CA GLY A 187 12.72 7.83 13.08
C GLY A 187 12.94 8.56 11.75
N SER A 188 14.10 8.36 11.17
CA SER A 188 14.58 9.10 10.01
C SER A 188 15.39 8.22 9.05
N LEU A 189 15.99 8.82 8.01
CA LEU A 189 16.95 8.15 7.14
C LEU A 189 18.20 7.66 7.88
N GLU A 190 18.57 8.28 8.99
CA GLU A 190 19.69 7.84 9.82
C GLU A 190 19.42 6.48 10.46
N ASP A 191 18.16 6.21 10.84
CA ASP A 191 17.75 4.94 11.42
C ASP A 191 17.60 3.85 10.34
N VAL A 192 16.93 4.15 9.23
CA VAL A 192 16.60 3.16 8.21
C VAL A 192 17.72 2.89 7.22
N GLY A 193 18.60 3.88 6.99
CA GLY A 193 19.68 3.76 6.02
C GLY A 193 20.67 2.62 6.30
N PRO A 194 21.13 2.42 7.55
CA PRO A 194 21.94 1.24 7.90
C PRO A 194 21.18 -0.08 7.68
N ALA A 195 19.90 -0.14 8.02
CA ALA A 195 19.07 -1.35 7.86
C ALA A 195 18.91 -1.75 6.39
N THR A 196 18.61 -0.78 5.52
CA THR A 196 18.48 -1.03 4.07
C THR A 196 19.81 -1.48 3.46
N ARG A 197 20.95 -0.92 3.88
CA ARG A 197 22.27 -1.39 3.42
C ARG A 197 22.58 -2.80 3.90
N ALA A 198 22.27 -3.12 5.16
CA ALA A 198 22.48 -4.46 5.72
C ALA A 198 21.62 -5.51 5.00
N PHE A 199 20.33 -5.21 4.80
CA PHE A 199 19.42 -6.09 4.07
C PHE A 199 19.89 -6.30 2.62
N ARG A 200 20.29 -5.23 1.94
CA ARG A 200 20.84 -5.32 0.58
C ARG A 200 22.09 -6.23 0.51
N ALA A 201 22.99 -6.10 1.46
CA ALA A 201 24.23 -6.91 1.49
C ALA A 201 23.94 -8.39 1.78
N ALA A 202 22.91 -8.69 2.61
CA ALA A 202 22.49 -10.05 2.91
C ALA A 202 21.72 -10.72 1.77
N HIS A 203 21.05 -9.93 0.93
CA HIS A 203 20.11 -10.41 -0.11
C HIS A 203 20.39 -9.77 -1.48
N GLU A 204 21.65 -9.76 -1.92
CA GLU A 204 22.06 -9.13 -3.18
C GLU A 204 21.25 -9.61 -4.39
N GLN A 205 20.83 -10.88 -4.40
CA GLN A 205 20.03 -11.48 -5.47
C GLN A 205 18.63 -10.86 -5.60
N LEU A 206 18.13 -10.16 -4.57
CA LEU A 206 16.82 -9.51 -4.58
C LEU A 206 16.90 -8.04 -4.99
N VAL A 207 18.10 -7.51 -5.05
CA VAL A 207 18.35 -6.12 -5.41
C VAL A 207 18.99 -6.10 -6.78
N PHE A 208 18.53 -5.25 -7.68
CA PHE A 208 19.15 -5.11 -8.99
C PHE A 208 20.67 -4.98 -8.83
N PRO A 209 21.48 -5.87 -9.44
CA PRO A 209 22.91 -5.74 -9.43
C PRO A 209 23.29 -4.34 -9.95
N LEU A 210 24.28 -3.71 -9.31
CA LEU A 210 24.83 -2.46 -9.80
C LEU A 210 25.40 -2.74 -11.21
N GLY A 211 24.73 -2.30 -12.25
CA GLY A 211 25.07 -2.57 -13.65
C GLY A 211 23.89 -3.07 -14.50
N GLU A 212 22.94 -3.77 -13.91
CA GLU A 212 21.65 -4.05 -14.56
C GLU A 212 20.67 -2.89 -14.29
N ARG A 213 21.02 -1.73 -14.77
CA ARG A 213 20.03 -0.66 -14.87
C ARG A 213 18.95 -1.12 -15.83
N ALA A 214 17.70 -0.73 -15.56
CA ALA A 214 16.63 -0.90 -16.52
C ALA A 214 17.17 -0.58 -17.92
N PRO A 215 16.89 -1.41 -18.93
CA PRO A 215 17.42 -1.17 -20.26
C PRO A 215 17.11 0.26 -20.69
N PRO A 216 18.03 0.96 -21.33
CA PRO A 216 17.75 2.29 -21.85
C PRO A 216 16.55 2.17 -22.77
N ARG A 217 15.58 3.03 -22.57
CA ARG A 217 14.37 3.12 -23.38
C ARG A 217 14.62 3.84 -24.67
#